data_13bb8bd89a75dc3102415b3e2d869dea
#
_entry.id   13bb8bd89a75dc3102415b3e2d869dea
#
_cell.length_a   1.000
_cell.length_b   1.000
_cell.length_c   1.000
_cell.angle_alpha   90.00
_cell.angle_beta   90.00
_cell.angle_gamma   90.00
#
_symmetry.space_group_name_H-M   'P 1'
#
loop_
_entity.id
_entity.type
_entity.pdbx_description
1 polymer ?
#
loop_
_entity_poly.entity_id
_entity_poly.type
_entity_poly.pdbx_seq_one_letter_code
_entity_poly.pdbx_strand_id
1 'polypeptide(L)'
;MDRLPPFDELEAFRSELEQDFQLPPEERKRRKRDRIDEILEMLIMAYMFGNESANTMLFGPDIVDTIDPDEPNRPVRIDVDDMEKSVFKDIAGKDWEQRVSEYYDSDSGTVDDVIRVVDTDMNRIYNDSVLDVGEKANAGRVEWSNDDLPAPDTKDRVMKTWQTVLDDRVRDQHSYLEGMTIPVGRRFYTYTGDSARYPGDFSDPNNNCNCRCAISLSMA
;
A
#
# COMPACT_ATOMS: atom_id res chain seq x y z
N MET A 1 6.25 -13.30 -9.96
CA MET A 1 5.28 -12.38 -9.35
C MET A 1 5.25 -11.18 -10.26
N ASP A 2 4.15 -10.99 -10.98
CA ASP A 2 4.00 -9.82 -11.84
C ASP A 2 4.01 -8.56 -10.97
N ARG A 3 4.54 -7.46 -11.50
CA ARG A 3 4.56 -6.18 -10.79
C ARG A 3 3.14 -5.83 -10.35
N LEU A 4 3.01 -5.19 -9.17
CA LEU A 4 1.72 -4.66 -8.72
C LEU A 4 1.16 -3.67 -9.76
N PRO A 5 -0.12 -3.76 -10.16
CA PRO A 5 -0.74 -2.71 -10.95
C PRO A 5 -0.77 -1.39 -10.11
N PRO A 6 -0.63 -0.25 -10.69
CA PRO A 6 -0.77 0.19 -12.08
C PRO A 6 0.56 0.70 -12.70
N PHE A 7 1.46 -0.20 -13.06
CA PHE A 7 2.80 0.20 -13.54
C PHE A 7 2.82 0.73 -14.97
N ASP A 8 1.86 0.34 -15.82
CA ASP A 8 1.78 0.87 -17.18
C ASP A 8 1.42 2.36 -17.15
N GLU A 9 0.57 2.77 -16.20
CA GLU A 9 0.22 4.17 -15.96
C GLU A 9 1.43 4.97 -15.45
N LEU A 10 2.25 4.39 -14.57
CA LEU A 10 3.44 5.05 -14.05
C LEU A 10 4.51 5.28 -15.14
N GLU A 11 4.68 4.36 -16.09
CA GLU A 11 5.58 4.54 -17.23
C GLU A 11 5.06 5.60 -18.21
N ALA A 12 3.76 5.64 -18.46
CA ALA A 12 3.13 6.70 -19.25
C ALA A 12 3.32 8.06 -18.58
N PHE A 13 3.03 8.15 -17.31
CA PHE A 13 3.22 9.34 -16.47
C PHE A 13 4.68 9.82 -16.46
N ARG A 14 5.66 8.91 -16.37
CA ARG A 14 7.08 9.24 -16.49
C ARG A 14 7.38 9.99 -17.80
N SER A 15 6.85 9.50 -18.92
CA SER A 15 7.08 10.13 -20.22
C SER A 15 6.53 11.54 -20.30
N GLU A 16 5.43 11.81 -19.62
CA GLU A 16 4.85 13.15 -19.54
C GLU A 16 5.65 14.07 -18.63
N LEU A 17 6.15 13.56 -17.49
CA LEU A 17 7.07 14.30 -16.63
C LEU A 17 8.36 14.67 -17.35
N GLU A 18 8.91 13.78 -18.18
CA GLU A 18 10.11 14.07 -18.97
C GLU A 18 9.90 15.27 -19.91
N GLN A 19 8.70 15.40 -20.49
CA GLN A 19 8.34 16.56 -21.30
C GLN A 19 8.22 17.83 -20.44
N ASP A 20 7.58 17.75 -19.28
CA ASP A 20 7.40 18.88 -18.37
C ASP A 20 8.73 19.41 -17.83
N PHE A 21 9.68 18.52 -17.49
CA PHE A 21 10.99 18.92 -16.98
C PHE A 21 11.92 19.50 -18.06
N GLN A 22 11.57 19.42 -19.36
CA GLN A 22 12.24 20.14 -20.43
C GLN A 22 11.73 21.58 -20.58
N LEU A 23 10.60 21.93 -19.97
CA LEU A 23 10.02 23.27 -20.04
C LEU A 23 10.76 24.24 -19.10
N PRO A 24 10.73 25.55 -19.41
CA PRO A 24 11.15 26.58 -18.46
C PRO A 24 10.38 26.44 -17.12
N PRO A 25 11.01 26.77 -15.97
CA PRO A 25 10.42 26.58 -14.64
C PRO A 25 9.00 27.15 -14.48
N GLU A 26 8.74 28.32 -15.07
CA GLU A 26 7.42 28.98 -14.98
C GLU A 26 6.32 28.25 -15.79
N GLU A 27 6.67 27.59 -16.89
CA GLU A 27 5.73 26.77 -17.67
C GLU A 27 5.51 25.43 -16.99
N ARG A 28 6.57 24.81 -16.44
CA ARG A 28 6.50 23.60 -15.65
C ARG A 28 5.55 23.75 -14.46
N LYS A 29 5.65 24.86 -13.70
CA LYS A 29 4.76 25.16 -12.57
C LYS A 29 3.28 25.23 -12.95
N ARG A 30 2.95 25.63 -14.17
CA ARG A 30 1.56 25.68 -14.63
C ARG A 30 0.96 24.30 -14.82
N ARG A 31 1.76 23.31 -15.22
CA ARG A 31 1.34 21.92 -15.41
C ARG A 31 1.31 21.12 -14.11
N LYS A 32 1.95 21.63 -13.05
CA LYS A 32 2.06 20.93 -11.77
C LYS A 32 0.70 20.47 -11.23
N ARG A 33 -0.34 21.30 -11.37
CA ARG A 33 -1.66 20.96 -10.84
C ARG A 33 -2.26 19.72 -11.53
N ASP A 34 -2.16 19.67 -12.87
CA ASP A 34 -2.69 18.56 -13.64
C ASP A 34 -1.95 17.25 -13.23
N ARG A 35 -0.63 17.35 -13.03
CA ARG A 35 0.18 16.21 -12.55
C ARG A 35 -0.14 15.78 -11.13
N ILE A 36 -0.47 16.70 -10.24
CA ILE A 36 -0.95 16.40 -8.88
C ILE A 36 -2.28 15.63 -8.94
N ASP A 37 -3.21 16.05 -9.80
CA ASP A 37 -4.49 15.35 -9.96
C ASP A 37 -4.28 13.93 -10.53
N GLU A 38 -3.42 13.74 -11.51
CA GLU A 38 -3.05 12.41 -12.05
C GLU A 38 -2.39 11.50 -11.00
N ILE A 39 -1.47 12.05 -10.19
CA ILE A 39 -0.86 11.30 -9.08
C ILE A 39 -1.92 10.86 -8.07
N LEU A 40 -2.84 11.74 -7.71
CA LEU A 40 -3.91 11.41 -6.79
C LEU A 40 -4.75 10.23 -7.30
N GLU A 41 -5.10 10.23 -8.59
CA GLU A 41 -5.83 9.11 -9.20
C GLU A 41 -5.04 7.79 -9.10
N MET A 42 -3.74 7.80 -9.39
CA MET A 42 -2.88 6.61 -9.25
C MET A 42 -2.81 6.11 -7.80
N LEU A 43 -2.74 7.01 -6.81
CA LEU A 43 -2.71 6.64 -5.39
C LEU A 43 -4.04 6.04 -4.93
N ILE A 44 -5.16 6.58 -5.37
CA ILE A 44 -6.50 6.02 -5.12
C ILE A 44 -6.62 4.63 -5.75
N MET A 45 -6.19 4.46 -7.00
CA MET A 45 -6.17 3.14 -7.65
C MET A 45 -5.31 2.14 -6.88
N ALA A 46 -4.14 2.54 -6.39
CA ALA A 46 -3.30 1.65 -5.58
C ALA A 46 -4.03 1.14 -4.33
N TYR A 47 -4.83 1.99 -3.66
CA TYR A 47 -5.66 1.57 -2.53
C TYR A 47 -6.75 0.59 -2.96
N MET A 48 -7.46 0.88 -4.06
CA MET A 48 -8.52 0.03 -4.58
C MET A 48 -8.00 -1.37 -4.94
N PHE A 49 -6.86 -1.45 -5.63
CA PHE A 49 -6.21 -2.73 -5.96
C PHE A 49 -5.76 -3.50 -4.73
N GLY A 50 -5.25 -2.81 -3.70
CA GLY A 50 -4.92 -3.45 -2.42
C GLY A 50 -6.13 -4.09 -1.77
N ASN A 51 -7.27 -3.39 -1.74
CA ASN A 51 -8.53 -3.90 -1.20
C ASN A 51 -9.03 -5.12 -2.00
N GLU A 52 -9.07 -5.04 -3.32
CA GLU A 52 -9.51 -6.13 -4.20
C GLU A 52 -8.59 -7.37 -4.04
N SER A 53 -7.27 -7.17 -4.07
CA SER A 53 -6.30 -8.24 -3.87
C SER A 53 -6.49 -8.94 -2.53
N ALA A 54 -6.66 -8.18 -1.44
CA ALA A 54 -6.85 -8.72 -0.11
C ALA A 54 -8.15 -9.51 0.02
N ASN A 55 -9.25 -9.00 -0.53
CA ASN A 55 -10.52 -9.72 -0.58
C ASN A 55 -10.39 -11.03 -1.36
N THR A 56 -9.72 -11.00 -2.52
CA THR A 56 -9.45 -12.20 -3.32
C THR A 56 -8.61 -13.23 -2.55
N MET A 57 -7.58 -12.80 -1.82
CA MET A 57 -6.74 -13.68 -0.99
C MET A 57 -7.53 -14.36 0.12
N LEU A 58 -8.45 -13.65 0.77
CA LEU A 58 -9.19 -14.15 1.94
C LEU A 58 -10.45 -14.94 1.59
N PHE A 59 -11.12 -14.56 0.51
CA PHE A 59 -12.47 -15.03 0.18
C PHE A 59 -12.56 -15.73 -1.19
N GLY A 60 -11.51 -15.63 -2.02
CA GLY A 60 -11.49 -16.17 -3.38
C GLY A 60 -11.98 -15.20 -4.45
N PRO A 61 -11.74 -15.50 -5.74
CA PRO A 61 -12.03 -14.58 -6.85
C PRO A 61 -13.53 -14.43 -7.17
N ASP A 62 -14.37 -15.38 -6.78
CA ASP A 62 -15.77 -15.44 -7.20
C ASP A 62 -16.73 -14.67 -6.26
N ILE A 63 -16.22 -13.99 -5.22
CA ILE A 63 -17.04 -13.36 -4.17
C ILE A 63 -17.60 -11.99 -4.58
N VAL A 64 -17.10 -11.40 -5.67
CA VAL A 64 -17.43 -10.01 -6.03
C VAL A 64 -18.92 -9.82 -6.38
N ASP A 65 -19.67 -10.87 -6.77
CA ASP A 65 -21.03 -10.77 -7.30
C ASP A 65 -22.15 -11.25 -6.37
N THR A 66 -21.86 -11.84 -5.21
CA THR A 66 -22.89 -12.36 -4.29
C THR A 66 -22.85 -11.63 -2.94
N ILE A 67 -23.48 -10.47 -2.89
CA ILE A 67 -23.58 -9.71 -1.63
C ILE A 67 -24.89 -10.07 -0.93
N ASP A 68 -24.87 -11.12 -0.11
CA ASP A 68 -25.83 -11.27 0.97
C ASP A 68 -25.30 -10.47 2.18
N PRO A 69 -26.04 -9.44 2.67
CA PRO A 69 -25.57 -8.63 3.80
C PRO A 69 -25.44 -9.43 5.10
N ASP A 70 -26.04 -10.62 5.17
CA ASP A 70 -26.05 -11.48 6.35
C ASP A 70 -25.03 -12.63 6.28
N GLU A 71 -24.21 -12.72 5.22
CA GLU A 71 -23.18 -13.76 5.10
C GLU A 71 -21.90 -13.43 5.88
N PRO A 72 -21.39 -14.40 6.69
CA PRO A 72 -20.20 -14.19 7.54
C PRO A 72 -18.88 -14.06 6.77
N ASN A 73 -18.83 -14.38 5.47
CA ASN A 73 -17.64 -14.37 4.61
C ASN A 73 -17.73 -13.31 3.51
N ARG A 74 -18.31 -12.15 3.79
CA ARG A 74 -18.43 -11.08 2.80
C ARG A 74 -17.13 -10.33 2.57
N PRO A 75 -16.90 -9.80 1.35
CA PRO A 75 -15.80 -8.89 1.06
C PRO A 75 -15.82 -7.64 1.96
N VAL A 76 -14.65 -7.21 2.38
CA VAL A 76 -14.50 -5.95 3.11
C VAL A 76 -14.63 -4.80 2.12
N ARG A 77 -15.60 -3.92 2.35
CA ARG A 77 -15.82 -2.74 1.50
C ARG A 77 -14.78 -1.66 1.79
N ILE A 78 -14.48 -0.88 0.77
CA ILE A 78 -13.66 0.32 0.91
C ILE A 78 -14.40 1.32 1.80
N ASP A 79 -13.73 1.75 2.85
CA ASP A 79 -14.10 2.91 3.65
C ASP A 79 -13.36 4.13 3.10
N VAL A 80 -14.12 5.15 2.70
CA VAL A 80 -13.54 6.36 2.08
C VAL A 80 -12.64 7.10 3.06
N ASP A 81 -13.02 7.17 4.34
CA ASP A 81 -12.23 7.85 5.37
C ASP A 81 -10.89 7.14 5.61
N ASP A 82 -10.86 5.81 5.55
CA ASP A 82 -9.62 5.04 5.71
C ASP A 82 -8.74 5.15 4.45
N MET A 83 -9.36 5.19 3.27
CA MET A 83 -8.65 5.47 2.02
C MET A 83 -8.01 6.86 2.05
N GLU A 84 -8.75 7.91 2.43
CA GLU A 84 -8.21 9.27 2.55
C GLU A 84 -7.06 9.34 3.55
N LYS A 85 -7.19 8.72 4.72
CA LYS A 85 -6.11 8.65 5.72
C LYS A 85 -4.86 7.95 5.18
N SER A 86 -5.03 6.90 4.39
CA SER A 86 -3.93 6.19 3.77
C SER A 86 -3.26 7.04 2.68
N VAL A 87 -4.03 7.63 1.77
CA VAL A 87 -3.51 8.46 0.67
C VAL A 87 -2.77 9.68 1.18
N PHE A 88 -3.34 10.41 2.14
CA PHE A 88 -2.76 11.66 2.68
C PHE A 88 -1.95 11.47 3.96
N LYS A 89 -1.48 10.25 4.22
CA LYS A 89 -0.61 9.97 5.37
C LYS A 89 0.67 10.79 5.29
N ASP A 90 0.92 11.53 6.37
CA ASP A 90 2.16 12.28 6.55
C ASP A 90 3.36 11.32 6.72
N ILE A 91 4.43 11.59 5.99
CA ILE A 91 5.71 10.89 6.11
C ILE A 91 6.79 11.93 6.38
N ALA A 92 7.38 11.89 7.56
CA ALA A 92 8.42 12.81 8.01
C ALA A 92 8.01 14.30 7.95
N GLY A 93 6.75 14.59 8.27
CA GLY A 93 6.22 15.96 8.34
C GLY A 93 5.68 16.49 7.02
N LYS A 94 5.52 15.64 6.00
CA LYS A 94 5.00 16.04 4.67
C LYS A 94 4.15 14.94 4.06
N ASP A 95 3.01 15.32 3.48
CA ASP A 95 2.26 14.44 2.59
C ASP A 95 2.96 14.28 1.23
N TRP A 96 2.39 13.43 0.38
CA TRP A 96 2.95 13.14 -0.95
C TRP A 96 2.92 14.38 -1.86
N GLU A 97 1.86 15.20 -1.80
CA GLU A 97 1.71 16.40 -2.63
C GLU A 97 2.79 17.43 -2.31
N GLN A 98 3.07 17.65 -1.02
CA GLN A 98 4.14 18.54 -0.60
C GLN A 98 5.51 18.06 -1.07
N ARG A 99 5.78 16.74 -0.98
CA ARG A 99 7.06 16.16 -1.43
C ARG A 99 7.23 16.27 -2.95
N VAL A 100 6.19 15.98 -3.72
CA VAL A 100 6.19 16.14 -5.20
C VAL A 100 6.39 17.61 -5.56
N SER A 101 5.65 18.51 -4.92
CA SER A 101 5.72 19.95 -5.20
C SER A 101 7.12 20.51 -4.97
N GLU A 102 7.83 20.07 -3.93
CA GLU A 102 9.22 20.49 -3.68
C GLU A 102 10.16 20.15 -4.85
N TYR A 103 10.06 18.95 -5.42
CA TYR A 103 10.86 18.58 -6.59
C TYR A 103 10.44 19.33 -7.85
N TYR A 104 9.14 19.54 -8.04
CA TYR A 104 8.61 20.27 -9.18
C TYR A 104 9.00 21.74 -9.18
N ASP A 105 9.07 22.38 -8.02
CA ASP A 105 9.42 23.78 -7.83
C ASP A 105 10.93 24.02 -7.72
N SER A 106 11.73 22.97 -7.54
CA SER A 106 13.17 23.04 -7.42
C SER A 106 13.87 23.08 -8.78
N ASP A 107 14.88 23.94 -8.93
CA ASP A 107 15.75 23.95 -10.11
C ASP A 107 16.61 22.67 -10.24
N SER A 108 16.83 21.97 -9.13
CA SER A 108 17.60 20.72 -9.07
C SER A 108 16.73 19.47 -9.04
N GLY A 109 15.41 19.61 -9.00
CA GLY A 109 14.48 18.48 -9.01
C GLY A 109 14.52 17.75 -10.34
N THR A 110 14.35 16.44 -10.30
CA THR A 110 14.37 15.55 -11.46
C THR A 110 13.10 14.75 -11.59
N VAL A 111 12.83 14.21 -12.78
CA VAL A 111 11.76 13.24 -13.03
C VAL A 111 11.87 12.05 -12.08
N ASP A 112 13.10 11.54 -11.88
CA ASP A 112 13.33 10.39 -11.02
C ASP A 112 13.00 10.67 -9.54
N ASP A 113 13.13 11.91 -9.08
CA ASP A 113 12.73 12.30 -7.72
C ASP A 113 11.21 12.24 -7.55
N VAL A 114 10.46 12.76 -8.54
CA VAL A 114 8.98 12.69 -8.54
C VAL A 114 8.52 11.23 -8.60
N ILE A 115 9.02 10.47 -9.58
CA ILE A 115 8.67 9.05 -9.75
C ILE A 115 8.96 8.25 -8.47
N ARG A 116 10.09 8.52 -7.81
CA ARG A 116 10.44 7.84 -6.56
C ARG A 116 9.43 8.10 -5.44
N VAL A 117 8.90 9.32 -5.33
CA VAL A 117 7.84 9.64 -4.36
C VAL A 117 6.58 8.86 -4.70
N VAL A 118 6.12 8.94 -5.95
CA VAL A 118 4.89 8.28 -6.41
C VAL A 118 4.97 6.76 -6.23
N ASP A 119 6.02 6.11 -6.73
CA ASP A 119 6.22 4.66 -6.62
C ASP A 119 6.26 4.19 -5.14
N THR A 120 6.95 4.96 -4.28
CA THR A 120 7.02 4.66 -2.86
C THR A 120 5.65 4.75 -2.19
N ASP A 121 4.86 5.80 -2.49
CA ASP A 121 3.54 5.97 -1.90
C ASP A 121 2.51 4.98 -2.46
N MET A 122 2.54 4.69 -3.75
CA MET A 122 1.68 3.66 -4.34
C MET A 122 1.89 2.30 -3.66
N ASN A 123 3.15 1.87 -3.49
CA ASN A 123 3.46 0.62 -2.81
C ASN A 123 3.01 0.61 -1.35
N ARG A 124 3.23 1.72 -0.63
CA ARG A 124 2.80 1.88 0.76
C ARG A 124 1.27 1.81 0.88
N ILE A 125 0.55 2.56 0.06
CA ILE A 125 -0.91 2.66 0.06
C ILE A 125 -1.56 1.31 -0.29
N TYR A 126 -1.03 0.61 -1.29
CA TYR A 126 -1.45 -0.75 -1.62
C TYR A 126 -1.35 -1.68 -0.40
N ASN A 127 -0.19 -1.72 0.26
CA ASN A 127 0.04 -2.58 1.42
C ASN A 127 -0.78 -2.17 2.66
N ASP A 128 -1.03 -0.87 2.83
CA ASP A 128 -1.90 -0.35 3.90
C ASP A 128 -3.34 -0.81 3.70
N SER A 129 -3.84 -0.74 2.46
CA SER A 129 -5.16 -1.24 2.09
C SER A 129 -5.30 -2.76 2.29
N VAL A 130 -4.28 -3.53 1.89
CA VAL A 130 -4.26 -4.99 2.15
C VAL A 130 -4.36 -5.27 3.65
N LEU A 131 -3.59 -4.54 4.46
CA LEU A 131 -3.63 -4.69 5.92
C LEU A 131 -5.00 -4.33 6.49
N ASP A 132 -5.61 -3.22 6.05
CA ASP A 132 -6.92 -2.75 6.50
C ASP A 132 -7.99 -3.82 6.30
N VAL A 133 -8.05 -4.42 5.10
CA VAL A 133 -8.95 -5.55 4.82
C VAL A 133 -8.70 -6.71 5.77
N GLY A 134 -7.43 -7.08 5.99
CA GLY A 134 -7.07 -8.17 6.89
C GLY A 134 -7.51 -7.92 8.33
N GLU A 135 -7.35 -6.71 8.83
CA GLU A 135 -7.75 -6.32 10.20
C GLU A 135 -9.28 -6.29 10.35
N LYS A 136 -10.00 -5.72 9.39
CA LYS A 136 -11.47 -5.72 9.37
C LYS A 136 -12.05 -7.14 9.26
N ALA A 137 -11.47 -7.98 8.40
CA ALA A 137 -11.87 -9.38 8.28
C ALA A 137 -11.60 -10.17 9.58
N ASN A 138 -10.48 -9.89 10.26
CA ASN A 138 -10.17 -10.50 11.55
C ASN A 138 -11.13 -10.03 12.64
N ALA A 139 -11.47 -8.74 12.70
CA ALA A 139 -12.41 -8.16 13.67
C ALA A 139 -13.85 -8.66 13.47
N GLY A 140 -14.37 -8.66 12.23
CA GLY A 140 -15.74 -9.07 11.92
C GLY A 140 -16.04 -10.54 12.23
N ARG A 141 -15.01 -11.39 12.32
CA ARG A 141 -15.16 -12.80 12.70
C ARG A 141 -15.27 -13.04 14.20
N VAL A 142 -14.87 -12.08 15.01
CA VAL A 142 -15.00 -12.15 16.47
C VAL A 142 -16.46 -11.92 16.91
N GLU A 143 -17.24 -11.16 16.15
CA GLU A 143 -18.65 -10.87 16.47
C GLU A 143 -19.62 -12.03 16.20
N TRP A 144 -19.21 -13.08 15.47
CA TRP A 144 -20.05 -14.21 15.08
C TRP A 144 -19.92 -15.45 15.96
N SER A 145 -19.26 -15.38 17.10
CA SER A 145 -19.31 -16.46 18.07
C SER A 145 -20.68 -16.44 18.74
N ASN A 146 -21.55 -17.42 18.41
CA ASN A 146 -22.76 -17.69 19.18
C ASN A 146 -22.42 -17.76 20.67
N ASP A 147 -23.15 -17.06 21.51
CA ASP A 147 -22.96 -16.91 22.96
C ASP A 147 -22.89 -18.25 23.75
N ASP A 148 -23.16 -19.38 23.11
CA ASP A 148 -23.26 -20.70 23.73
C ASP A 148 -22.01 -21.63 23.56
N LEU A 149 -20.99 -21.19 22.82
CA LEU A 149 -19.73 -21.93 22.73
C LEU A 149 -18.61 -21.11 23.37
N PRO A 150 -17.73 -21.72 24.22
CA PRO A 150 -16.56 -21.01 24.68
C PRO A 150 -15.80 -20.56 23.44
N ALA A 151 -15.70 -19.22 23.26
CA ALA A 151 -15.00 -18.64 22.14
C ALA A 151 -13.63 -19.34 22.05
N PRO A 152 -13.32 -20.05 20.95
CA PRO A 152 -11.97 -20.50 20.75
C PRO A 152 -11.09 -19.25 20.84
N ASP A 153 -9.87 -19.39 21.29
CA ASP A 153 -8.90 -18.30 21.43
C ASP A 153 -8.57 -17.74 20.03
N THR A 154 -9.54 -16.98 19.46
CA THR A 154 -9.71 -16.69 18.03
C THR A 154 -9.14 -15.34 17.64
N LYS A 155 -8.24 -14.79 18.47
CA LYS A 155 -7.72 -13.43 18.28
C LYS A 155 -6.90 -13.24 17.01
N ASP A 156 -6.40 -14.29 16.37
CA ASP A 156 -5.47 -14.19 15.26
C ASP A 156 -5.79 -15.21 14.16
N ARG A 157 -6.95 -15.07 13.50
CA ARG A 157 -7.35 -15.97 12.40
C ARG A 157 -6.84 -15.51 11.03
N VAL A 158 -6.57 -14.23 10.87
CA VAL A 158 -5.97 -13.70 9.66
C VAL A 158 -4.48 -13.53 9.90
N MET A 159 -3.71 -14.17 9.04
CA MET A 159 -2.26 -14.08 9.01
C MET A 159 -1.82 -13.21 7.84
N LYS A 160 -0.67 -12.54 8.00
CA LYS A 160 -0.01 -11.82 6.92
C LYS A 160 1.41 -12.33 6.73
N THR A 161 1.82 -12.47 5.47
CA THR A 161 3.14 -12.95 5.09
C THR A 161 3.87 -11.86 4.33
N TRP A 162 5.12 -11.59 4.71
CA TRP A 162 6.00 -10.68 3.99
C TRP A 162 6.51 -11.33 2.71
N GLN A 163 6.42 -10.62 1.59
CA GLN A 163 6.87 -11.08 0.28
C GLN A 163 7.80 -10.05 -0.36
N THR A 164 8.94 -10.52 -0.86
CA THR A 164 9.86 -9.70 -1.64
C THR A 164 9.80 -10.08 -3.12
N VAL A 165 10.36 -9.24 -3.98
CA VAL A 165 10.49 -9.57 -5.42
C VAL A 165 11.65 -10.52 -5.73
N LEU A 166 12.41 -10.96 -4.73
CA LEU A 166 13.50 -11.93 -4.81
C LEU A 166 14.60 -11.57 -5.83
N ASP A 167 14.86 -10.28 -6.04
CA ASP A 167 15.96 -9.82 -6.89
C ASP A 167 17.10 -9.22 -6.05
N ASP A 168 18.22 -8.90 -6.69
CA ASP A 168 19.45 -8.38 -6.08
C ASP A 168 19.32 -6.93 -5.55
N ARG A 169 18.18 -6.26 -5.80
CA ARG A 169 17.88 -4.93 -5.28
C ARG A 169 17.06 -4.95 -4.01
N VAL A 170 16.65 -6.14 -3.53
CA VAL A 170 15.99 -6.28 -2.23
C VAL A 170 17.01 -6.06 -1.13
N ARG A 171 16.70 -5.17 -0.17
CA ARG A 171 17.57 -4.91 0.98
C ARG A 171 17.73 -6.16 1.85
N ASP A 172 18.91 -6.38 2.42
CA ASP A 172 19.19 -7.51 3.31
C ASP A 172 18.17 -7.63 4.46
N GLN A 173 17.76 -6.48 5.03
CA GLN A 173 16.76 -6.42 6.10
C GLN A 173 15.39 -6.90 5.63
N HIS A 174 15.00 -6.63 4.38
CA HIS A 174 13.75 -7.08 3.80
C HIS A 174 13.83 -8.55 3.36
N SER A 175 14.98 -8.98 2.83
CA SER A 175 15.23 -10.39 2.52
C SER A 175 15.13 -11.27 3.78
N TYR A 176 15.52 -10.75 4.94
CA TYR A 176 15.35 -11.43 6.23
C TYR A 176 13.87 -11.67 6.59
N LEU A 177 12.98 -10.80 6.13
CA LEU A 177 11.54 -10.92 6.39
C LEU A 177 10.82 -11.83 5.39
N GLU A 178 11.46 -12.21 4.27
CA GLU A 178 10.85 -13.04 3.22
C GLU A 178 10.20 -14.30 3.79
N GLY A 179 8.93 -14.52 3.44
CA GLY A 179 8.14 -15.68 3.89
C GLY A 179 7.75 -15.65 5.37
N MET A 180 8.15 -14.63 6.12
CA MET A 180 7.75 -14.51 7.54
C MET A 180 6.25 -14.29 7.62
N THR A 181 5.56 -15.21 8.32
CA THR A 181 4.10 -15.19 8.52
C THR A 181 3.80 -14.88 9.97
N ILE A 182 2.99 -13.86 10.22
CA ILE A 182 2.60 -13.41 11.56
C ILE A 182 1.11 -13.03 11.58
N PRO A 183 0.46 -13.00 12.77
CA PRO A 183 -0.88 -12.47 12.91
C PRO A 183 -1.01 -11.05 12.33
N VAL A 184 -2.16 -10.77 11.69
CA VAL A 184 -2.41 -9.51 10.98
C VAL A 184 -2.20 -8.27 11.86
N GLY A 185 -2.54 -8.32 13.13
CA GLY A 185 -2.36 -7.23 14.09
C GLY A 185 -0.92 -7.05 14.61
N ARG A 186 0.02 -7.93 14.27
CA ARG A 186 1.42 -7.86 14.76
C ARG A 186 2.32 -7.07 13.81
N ARG A 187 3.51 -6.66 14.30
CA ARG A 187 4.55 -5.99 13.49
C ARG A 187 5.63 -6.98 13.07
N PHE A 188 6.15 -6.80 11.87
CA PHE A 188 7.42 -7.41 11.45
C PHE A 188 8.58 -6.65 12.07
N TYR A 189 9.64 -7.36 12.39
CA TYR A 189 10.87 -6.79 12.97
C TYR A 189 12.07 -7.18 12.11
N THR A 190 12.83 -6.20 11.66
CA THR A 190 14.13 -6.45 11.02
C THR A 190 15.16 -6.90 12.03
N TYR A 191 16.26 -7.49 11.57
CA TYR A 191 17.37 -7.86 12.46
C TYR A 191 18.11 -6.63 13.05
N THR A 192 17.90 -5.45 12.53
CA THR A 192 18.42 -4.17 13.06
C THR A 192 17.51 -3.54 14.11
N GLY A 193 16.34 -4.14 14.38
CA GLY A 193 15.38 -3.68 15.38
C GLY A 193 14.34 -2.68 14.88
N ASP A 194 14.38 -2.27 13.60
CA ASP A 194 13.28 -1.49 13.01
C ASP A 194 12.06 -2.38 12.77
N SER A 195 10.87 -1.81 12.76
CA SER A 195 9.63 -2.57 12.65
C SER A 195 8.60 -1.89 11.78
N ALA A 196 7.79 -2.71 11.09
CA ALA A 196 6.69 -2.24 10.25
C ALA A 196 5.45 -3.14 10.39
N ARG A 197 4.28 -2.58 10.20
CA ARG A 197 3.04 -3.35 10.07
C ARG A 197 2.94 -3.98 8.67
N TYR A 198 3.47 -3.27 7.66
CA TYR A 198 3.50 -3.64 6.25
C TYR A 198 4.69 -2.96 5.55
N PRO A 199 5.06 -3.35 4.33
CA PRO A 199 6.08 -2.68 3.53
C PRO A 199 5.72 -1.19 3.29
N GLY A 200 6.65 -0.30 3.65
CA GLY A 200 6.43 1.15 3.59
C GLY A 200 6.02 1.79 4.91
N ASP A 201 5.89 1.02 6.02
CA ASP A 201 5.53 1.51 7.36
C ASP A 201 6.70 1.47 8.36
N PHE A 202 7.94 1.35 7.90
CA PHE A 202 9.10 1.42 8.79
C PHE A 202 9.32 2.84 9.34
N SER A 203 9.85 2.93 10.55
CA SER A 203 10.22 4.22 11.15
C SER A 203 11.44 4.86 10.48
N ASP A 204 12.36 4.04 9.95
CA ASP A 204 13.48 4.53 9.14
C ASP A 204 13.03 4.73 7.67
N PRO A 205 13.03 5.98 7.16
CA PRO A 205 12.67 6.25 5.77
C PRO A 205 13.52 5.50 4.74
N ASN A 206 14.77 5.13 5.08
CA ASN A 206 15.61 4.35 4.19
C ASN A 206 15.07 2.94 3.93
N ASN A 207 14.27 2.40 4.86
CA ASN A 207 13.60 1.11 4.67
C ASN A 207 12.31 1.23 3.82
N ASN A 208 11.76 2.41 3.65
CA ASN A 208 10.52 2.63 2.91
C ASN A 208 10.77 3.01 1.44
N CYS A 209 11.75 3.89 1.18
CA CYS A 209 12.02 4.42 -0.16
C CYS A 209 12.34 3.30 -1.16
N ASN A 210 11.68 3.29 -2.33
CA ASN A 210 11.84 2.26 -3.37
C ASN A 210 11.65 0.81 -2.86
N CYS A 211 10.87 0.61 -1.81
CA CYS A 211 10.49 -0.71 -1.35
C CYS A 211 9.48 -1.32 -2.35
N ARG A 212 9.74 -2.56 -2.79
CA ARG A 212 8.88 -3.32 -3.71
C ARG A 212 8.32 -4.59 -3.07
N CYS A 213 8.42 -4.66 -1.76
CA CYS A 213 7.84 -5.75 -1.00
C CYS A 213 6.32 -5.59 -0.89
N ALA A 214 5.63 -6.68 -0.68
CA ALA A 214 4.20 -6.71 -0.43
C ALA A 214 3.88 -7.61 0.78
N ILE A 215 2.66 -7.52 1.29
CA ILE A 215 2.10 -8.54 2.17
C ILE A 215 1.02 -9.32 1.45
N SER A 216 0.94 -10.60 1.73
CA SER A 216 -0.23 -11.42 1.38
C SER A 216 -0.97 -11.83 2.64
N LEU A 217 -2.27 -12.09 2.51
CA LEU A 217 -3.13 -12.54 3.59
C LEU A 217 -3.50 -14.00 3.42
N SER A 218 -3.70 -14.68 4.55
CA SER A 218 -4.22 -16.04 4.58
C SER A 218 -5.05 -16.27 5.84
N MET A 219 -5.93 -17.28 5.80
CA MET A 219 -6.59 -17.80 6.99
C MET A 219 -5.66 -18.77 7.72
N ALA A 220 -5.63 -18.71 9.06
CA ALA A 220 -4.90 -19.65 9.91
C ALA A 220 -5.66 -20.98 10.06
#